data_fc958d9de34eafb7555d1925cbf989f5
#
_entry.id   fc958d9de34eafb7555d1925cbf989f5
#
_cell.length_a   1.000
_cell.length_b   1.000
_cell.length_c   1.000
_cell.angle_alpha   90.00
_cell.angle_beta   90.00
_cell.angle_gamma   90.00
#
_symmetry.space_group_name_H-M   'P 1'
#
loop_
_entity.id
_entity.type
_entity.pdbx_description
1 polymer ?
#
loop_
_entity_poly.entity_id
_entity_poly.type
_entity_poly.pdbx_seq_one_letter_code
_entity_poly.pdbx_strand_id
1 'polypeptide(L)'
;CFVSPATISRFCRALGYENFAHLKQECYTFHSNDKKFTNLINIPLETMKTNPSLATQQYVDKVIEYISELPKMLDWKEADATLKLIHDSQSVAFFGTQFSQSAALHFQTDLLMLEKFTMAYMDSSRQLECAKELTSDSVAIILTVNGYFTGSGFKTLQYIKKSGCKV
;
A
#
# COMPACT_ATOMS: atom_id res chain seq x y z
N CYS A 1 15.65 -3.93 24.67
CA CYS A 1 16.69 -4.73 24.00
C CYS A 1 18.04 -4.06 24.20
N PHE A 2 18.98 -4.77 24.83
CA PHE A 2 20.37 -4.31 24.99
C PHE A 2 21.17 -4.82 23.77
N VAL A 3 21.34 -3.98 22.76
CA VAL A 3 22.18 -4.28 21.59
C VAL A 3 23.31 -3.28 21.49
N SER A 4 24.47 -3.72 20.98
CA SER A 4 25.63 -2.84 20.85
C SER A 4 25.42 -1.82 19.72
N PRO A 5 26.06 -0.63 19.78
CA PRO A 5 26.05 0.35 18.69
C PRO A 5 26.50 -0.24 17.34
N ALA A 6 27.46 -1.17 17.38
CA ALA A 6 27.92 -1.87 16.18
C ALA A 6 26.84 -2.75 15.54
N THR A 7 25.99 -3.38 16.37
CA THR A 7 24.84 -4.18 15.89
C THR A 7 23.82 -3.29 15.21
N ILE A 8 23.53 -2.12 15.80
CA ILE A 8 22.60 -1.13 15.21
C ILE A 8 23.14 -0.64 13.86
N SER A 9 24.44 -0.32 13.79
CA SER A 9 25.06 0.14 12.53
C SER A 9 25.00 -0.92 11.43
N ARG A 10 25.25 -2.19 11.77
CA ARG A 10 25.14 -3.30 10.80
C ARG A 10 23.68 -3.49 10.32
N PHE A 11 22.72 -3.39 11.23
CA PHE A 11 21.31 -3.48 10.93
C PHE A 11 20.88 -2.37 9.97
N CYS A 12 21.26 -1.10 10.23
CA CYS A 12 20.94 0.02 9.34
C CYS A 12 21.51 -0.21 7.94
N ARG A 13 22.76 -0.65 7.82
CA ARG A 13 23.40 -0.94 6.53
C ARG A 13 22.75 -2.11 5.81
N ALA A 14 22.35 -3.15 6.52
CA ALA A 14 21.61 -4.28 5.92
C ALA A 14 20.26 -3.89 5.36
N LEU A 15 19.64 -2.80 5.88
CA LEU A 15 18.41 -2.20 5.38
C LEU A 15 18.66 -1.14 4.29
N GLY A 16 19.91 -0.88 3.88
CA GLY A 16 20.26 0.11 2.86
C GLY A 16 20.45 1.54 3.37
N TYR A 17 20.44 1.75 4.69
CA TYR A 17 20.68 3.07 5.30
C TYR A 17 22.15 3.25 5.70
N GLU A 18 22.70 4.45 5.47
CA GLU A 18 24.10 4.75 5.81
C GLU A 18 24.39 4.60 7.31
N ASN A 19 23.46 5.04 8.14
CA ASN A 19 23.58 5.03 9.60
C ASN A 19 22.20 5.12 10.28
N PHE A 20 22.17 5.05 11.62
CA PHE A 20 20.95 5.13 12.41
C PHE A 20 20.24 6.49 12.30
N ALA A 21 20.99 7.59 12.13
CA ALA A 21 20.40 8.91 11.96
C ALA A 21 19.62 8.99 10.62
N HIS A 22 20.19 8.42 9.56
CA HIS A 22 19.51 8.34 8.25
C HIS A 22 18.23 7.48 8.34
N LEU A 23 18.30 6.28 8.92
CA LEU A 23 17.11 5.46 9.19
C LEU A 23 16.05 6.23 10.00
N LYS A 24 16.47 6.91 11.05
CA LYS A 24 15.56 7.70 11.90
C LYS A 24 14.94 8.86 11.13
N GLN A 25 15.67 9.55 10.29
CA GLN A 25 15.18 10.63 9.43
C GLN A 25 14.10 10.10 8.47
N GLU A 26 14.35 8.99 7.81
CA GLU A 26 13.38 8.35 6.93
C GLU A 26 12.12 7.91 7.67
N CYS A 27 12.25 7.32 8.86
CA CYS A 27 11.12 6.99 9.71
C CYS A 27 10.30 8.23 10.12
N TYR A 28 10.96 9.36 10.41
CA TYR A 28 10.25 10.62 10.70
C TYR A 28 9.54 11.19 9.48
N THR A 29 10.18 11.15 8.32
CA THR A 29 9.58 11.60 7.05
C THR A 29 8.37 10.74 6.71
N PHE A 30 8.48 9.42 6.86
CA PHE A 30 7.37 8.49 6.69
C PHE A 30 6.23 8.79 7.66
N HIS A 31 6.52 8.96 8.96
CA HIS A 31 5.52 9.30 9.98
C HIS A 31 4.86 10.68 9.77
N SER A 32 5.60 11.66 9.25
CA SER A 32 5.03 12.97 8.98
C SER A 32 4.11 12.95 7.74
N ASN A 33 4.43 12.14 6.73
CA ASN A 33 3.56 11.91 5.58
C ASN A 33 2.33 11.08 5.98
N ASP A 34 2.50 10.08 6.85
CA ASP A 34 1.43 9.26 7.40
C ASP A 34 0.39 10.10 8.16
N LYS A 35 0.82 11.10 8.93
CA LYS A 35 -0.08 12.04 9.60
C LYS A 35 -0.93 12.86 8.64
N LYS A 36 -0.46 13.13 7.41
CA LYS A 36 -1.28 13.80 6.40
C LYS A 36 -2.44 12.94 5.94
N PHE A 37 -2.23 11.63 5.78
CA PHE A 37 -3.29 10.70 5.36
C PHE A 37 -4.22 10.28 6.50
N THR A 38 -3.72 10.10 7.73
CA THR A 38 -4.55 9.77 8.89
C THR A 38 -5.43 10.93 9.36
N ASN A 39 -5.10 12.16 9.00
CA ASN A 39 -5.92 13.35 9.31
C ASN A 39 -7.16 13.53 8.40
N LEU A 40 -7.35 12.69 7.38
CA LEU A 40 -8.52 12.75 6.49
C LEU A 40 -9.85 12.69 7.25
N ILE A 41 -9.90 11.96 8.36
CA ILE A 41 -11.14 11.68 9.11
C ILE A 41 -11.12 12.35 10.50
N ASN A 42 -10.20 13.26 10.76
CA ASN A 42 -10.08 13.87 12.07
C ASN A 42 -11.03 15.08 12.26
N ILE A 43 -12.31 14.83 12.03
CA ILE A 43 -13.36 15.76 12.46
C ILE A 43 -13.70 15.42 13.91
N PRO A 44 -13.62 16.38 14.84
CA PRO A 44 -13.93 16.12 16.24
C PRO A 44 -15.33 15.53 16.40
N LEU A 45 -15.43 14.45 17.17
CA LEU A 45 -16.71 13.79 17.44
C LEU A 45 -17.75 14.76 18.01
N GLU A 46 -17.30 15.75 18.76
CA GLU A 46 -18.15 16.80 19.30
C GLU A 46 -18.80 17.65 18.20
N THR A 47 -18.03 18.01 17.17
CA THR A 47 -18.58 18.73 16.01
C THR A 47 -19.61 17.87 15.27
N MET A 48 -19.37 16.56 15.15
CA MET A 48 -20.34 15.64 14.53
C MET A 48 -21.65 15.56 15.31
N LYS A 49 -21.59 15.64 16.64
CA LYS A 49 -22.77 15.60 17.52
C LYS A 49 -23.53 16.92 17.56
N THR A 50 -22.82 18.02 17.67
CA THR A 50 -23.43 19.34 17.87
C THR A 50 -23.83 20.05 16.59
N ASN A 51 -23.06 19.83 15.51
CA ASN A 51 -23.34 20.41 14.19
C ASN A 51 -22.97 19.43 13.06
N PRO A 52 -23.84 18.44 12.76
CA PRO A 52 -23.60 17.46 11.70
C PRO A 52 -23.37 18.08 10.32
N SER A 53 -24.08 19.18 10.02
CA SER A 53 -23.93 19.88 8.73
C SER A 53 -22.52 20.45 8.55
N LEU A 54 -21.98 21.13 9.57
CA LEU A 54 -20.63 21.63 9.57
C LEU A 54 -19.61 20.51 9.47
N ALA A 55 -19.81 19.43 10.22
CA ALA A 55 -18.94 18.25 10.16
C ALA A 55 -18.90 17.62 8.76
N THR A 56 -20.05 17.51 8.12
CA THR A 56 -20.16 17.01 6.75
C THR A 56 -19.43 17.92 5.76
N GLN A 57 -19.64 19.24 5.87
CA GLN A 57 -18.94 20.20 5.00
C GLN A 57 -17.43 20.11 5.17
N GLN A 58 -16.93 20.07 6.41
CA GLN A 58 -15.50 19.92 6.68
C GLN A 58 -14.92 18.63 6.11
N TYR A 59 -15.68 17.53 6.15
CA TYR A 59 -15.28 16.27 5.55
C TYR A 59 -15.17 16.39 4.01
N VAL A 60 -16.19 16.95 3.37
CA VAL A 60 -16.22 17.15 1.92
C VAL A 60 -15.06 18.04 1.47
N ASP A 61 -14.83 19.16 2.16
CA ASP A 61 -13.73 20.08 1.85
C ASP A 61 -12.38 19.38 1.93
N LYS A 62 -12.19 18.53 2.95
CA LYS A 62 -10.96 17.72 3.08
C LYS A 62 -10.81 16.70 1.94
N VAL A 63 -11.87 16.01 1.56
CA VAL A 63 -11.83 15.08 0.43
C VAL A 63 -11.47 15.80 -0.86
N ILE A 64 -12.07 16.96 -1.11
CA ILE A 64 -11.76 17.80 -2.30
C ILE A 64 -10.30 18.24 -2.29
N GLU A 65 -9.78 18.71 -1.14
CA GLU A 65 -8.38 19.10 -0.98
C GLU A 65 -7.45 17.94 -1.39
N TYR A 66 -7.67 16.72 -0.87
CA TYR A 66 -6.83 15.58 -1.19
C TYR A 66 -6.93 15.14 -2.64
N ILE A 67 -8.13 15.11 -3.22
CA ILE A 67 -8.31 14.77 -4.63
C ILE A 67 -7.59 15.81 -5.52
N SER A 68 -7.65 17.08 -5.16
CA SER A 68 -6.97 18.18 -5.91
C SER A 68 -5.45 18.10 -5.85
N GLU A 69 -4.90 17.56 -4.76
CA GLU A 69 -3.44 17.35 -4.62
C GLU A 69 -2.95 16.06 -5.31
N LEU A 70 -3.83 15.09 -5.57
CA LEU A 70 -3.47 13.79 -6.13
C LEU A 70 -2.62 13.89 -7.42
N PRO A 71 -2.96 14.74 -8.42
CA PRO A 71 -2.15 14.86 -9.64
C PRO A 71 -0.72 15.36 -9.41
N LYS A 72 -0.48 16.09 -8.31
CA LYS A 72 0.85 16.61 -7.94
C LYS A 72 1.66 15.56 -7.14
N MET A 73 0.98 14.64 -6.48
CA MET A 73 1.60 13.60 -5.66
C MET A 73 1.97 12.35 -6.45
N LEU A 74 1.32 12.13 -7.59
CA LEU A 74 1.58 10.98 -8.46
C LEU A 74 2.88 11.17 -9.23
N ASP A 75 3.75 10.17 -9.15
CA ASP A 75 4.83 10.01 -10.11
C ASP A 75 4.26 9.38 -11.39
N TRP A 76 4.00 10.22 -12.37
CA TRP A 76 3.41 9.80 -13.64
C TRP A 76 4.27 8.83 -14.43
N LYS A 77 5.59 8.88 -14.24
CA LYS A 77 6.52 7.94 -14.87
C LYS A 77 6.37 6.54 -14.27
N GLU A 78 6.31 6.46 -12.95
CA GLU A 78 6.08 5.19 -12.24
C GLU A 78 4.67 4.65 -12.50
N ALA A 79 3.66 5.52 -12.57
CA ALA A 79 2.30 5.13 -12.93
C ALA A 79 2.24 4.52 -14.34
N ASP A 80 2.86 5.13 -15.34
CA ASP A 80 2.93 4.61 -16.71
C ASP A 80 3.70 3.28 -16.78
N ALA A 81 4.80 3.17 -16.06
CA ALA A 81 5.54 1.92 -15.96
C ALA A 81 4.70 0.79 -15.34
N THR A 82 3.93 1.09 -14.29
CA THR A 82 3.03 0.14 -13.64
C THR A 82 1.91 -0.29 -14.58
N LEU A 83 1.29 0.65 -15.31
CA LEU A 83 0.27 0.34 -16.30
C LEU A 83 0.79 -0.56 -17.42
N LYS A 84 2.00 -0.33 -17.89
CA LYS A 84 2.66 -1.22 -18.87
C LYS A 84 2.89 -2.62 -18.31
N LEU A 85 3.36 -2.74 -17.07
CA LEU A 85 3.52 -4.06 -16.42
C LEU A 85 2.19 -4.82 -16.34
N ILE A 86 1.11 -4.13 -15.97
CA ILE A 86 -0.24 -4.72 -15.94
C ILE A 86 -0.66 -5.14 -17.34
N HIS A 87 -0.49 -4.28 -18.34
CA HIS A 87 -0.87 -4.56 -19.73
C HIS A 87 -0.14 -5.79 -20.29
N ASP A 88 1.16 -5.86 -20.09
CA ASP A 88 2.03 -6.87 -20.71
C ASP A 88 2.00 -8.21 -19.97
N SER A 89 1.52 -8.26 -18.73
CA SER A 89 1.45 -9.49 -17.94
C SER A 89 0.33 -10.43 -18.41
N GLN A 90 0.48 -11.72 -18.16
CA GLN A 90 -0.59 -12.70 -18.37
C GLN A 90 -1.68 -12.62 -17.29
N SER A 91 -1.28 -12.30 -16.07
CA SER A 91 -2.21 -12.20 -14.94
C SER A 91 -1.78 -11.11 -13.95
N VAL A 92 -2.75 -10.56 -13.26
CA VAL A 92 -2.55 -9.59 -12.18
C VAL A 92 -3.13 -10.16 -10.89
N ALA A 93 -2.39 -10.15 -9.81
CA ALA A 93 -2.87 -10.56 -8.50
C ALA A 93 -2.73 -9.44 -7.49
N PHE A 94 -3.80 -9.16 -6.77
CA PHE A 94 -3.83 -8.14 -5.73
C PHE A 94 -3.72 -8.77 -4.35
N PHE A 95 -2.88 -8.17 -3.52
CA PHE A 95 -2.64 -8.59 -2.14
C PHE A 95 -2.79 -7.41 -1.20
N GLY A 96 -3.49 -7.61 -0.11
CA GLY A 96 -3.71 -6.57 0.87
C GLY A 96 -4.50 -7.07 2.07
N THR A 97 -4.77 -6.19 3.00
CA THR A 97 -5.55 -6.48 4.20
C THR A 97 -6.73 -5.53 4.33
N GLN A 98 -7.87 -6.05 4.79
CA GLN A 98 -9.05 -5.26 5.13
C GLN A 98 -9.44 -4.26 4.02
N PHE A 99 -9.43 -2.96 4.33
CA PHE A 99 -9.86 -1.90 3.40
C PHE A 99 -9.03 -1.84 2.11
N SER A 100 -7.72 -2.11 2.21
CA SER A 100 -6.86 -2.18 1.02
C SER A 100 -7.33 -3.27 0.07
N GLN A 101 -7.72 -4.42 0.61
CA GLN A 101 -8.21 -5.53 -0.22
C GLN A 101 -9.62 -5.26 -0.79
N SER A 102 -10.44 -4.47 -0.12
CA SER A 102 -11.73 -4.02 -0.69
C SER A 102 -11.51 -3.16 -1.94
N ALA A 103 -10.53 -2.26 -1.93
CA ALA A 103 -10.14 -1.50 -3.11
C ALA A 103 -9.62 -2.42 -4.23
N ALA A 104 -8.83 -3.44 -3.89
CA ALA A 104 -8.34 -4.44 -4.83
C ALA A 104 -9.46 -5.17 -5.59
N LEU A 105 -10.59 -5.47 -4.92
CA LEU A 105 -11.74 -6.10 -5.56
C LEU A 105 -12.41 -5.20 -6.61
N HIS A 106 -12.42 -3.88 -6.40
CA HIS A 106 -12.87 -2.93 -7.43
C HIS A 106 -11.95 -2.97 -8.64
N PHE A 107 -10.64 -2.84 -8.42
CA PHE A 107 -9.65 -2.96 -9.50
C PHE A 107 -9.74 -4.29 -10.25
N GLN A 108 -9.97 -5.40 -9.53
CA GLN A 108 -10.21 -6.69 -10.17
C GLN A 108 -11.37 -6.63 -11.15
N THR A 109 -12.50 -6.05 -10.73
CA THR A 109 -13.68 -5.94 -11.57
C THR A 109 -13.39 -5.13 -12.83
N ASP A 110 -12.76 -3.97 -12.68
CA ASP A 110 -12.42 -3.08 -13.79
C ASP A 110 -11.47 -3.76 -14.79
N LEU A 111 -10.43 -4.42 -14.29
CA LEU A 111 -9.47 -5.12 -15.15
C LEU A 111 -10.08 -6.34 -15.84
N LEU A 112 -10.98 -7.08 -15.18
CA LEU A 112 -11.72 -8.19 -15.81
C LEU A 112 -12.63 -7.69 -16.94
N MET A 113 -13.24 -6.52 -16.80
CA MET A 113 -14.02 -5.90 -17.89
C MET A 113 -13.14 -5.47 -19.08
N LEU A 114 -11.85 -5.27 -18.85
CA LEU A 114 -10.83 -5.03 -19.88
C LEU A 114 -10.16 -6.34 -20.36
N GLU A 115 -10.78 -7.48 -20.11
CA GLU A 115 -10.30 -8.82 -20.47
C GLU A 115 -8.95 -9.20 -19.85
N LYS A 116 -8.51 -8.47 -18.82
CA LYS A 116 -7.29 -8.81 -18.08
C LYS A 116 -7.60 -9.83 -16.98
N PHE A 117 -6.99 -11.01 -17.04
CA PHE A 117 -7.13 -12.02 -15.99
C PHE A 117 -6.56 -11.51 -14.66
N THR A 118 -7.42 -11.39 -13.67
CA THR A 118 -7.09 -10.72 -12.41
C THR A 118 -7.63 -11.49 -11.21
N MET A 119 -6.84 -11.58 -10.16
CA MET A 119 -7.14 -12.29 -8.92
C MET A 119 -7.08 -11.33 -7.72
N ALA A 120 -8.12 -11.32 -6.91
CA ALA A 120 -8.15 -10.61 -5.62
C ALA A 120 -9.01 -11.40 -4.63
N TYR A 121 -8.52 -11.65 -3.43
CA TYR A 121 -9.22 -12.44 -2.41
C TYR A 121 -9.19 -11.71 -1.07
N MET A 122 -10.35 -11.62 -0.40
CA MET A 122 -10.44 -11.06 0.97
C MET A 122 -9.76 -11.97 1.99
N ASP A 123 -9.88 -13.26 1.80
CA ASP A 123 -9.34 -14.27 2.71
C ASP A 123 -7.84 -14.44 2.55
N SER A 124 -7.11 -14.37 3.66
CA SER A 124 -5.64 -14.45 3.67
C SER A 124 -5.10 -15.83 3.25
N SER A 125 -5.86 -16.90 3.50
CA SER A 125 -5.46 -18.25 3.08
C SER A 125 -5.54 -18.37 1.57
N ARG A 126 -6.59 -17.81 0.96
CA ARG A 126 -6.73 -17.75 -0.50
C ARG A 126 -5.67 -16.85 -1.15
N GLN A 127 -5.32 -15.73 -0.50
CA GLN A 127 -4.19 -14.91 -0.97
C GLN A 127 -2.88 -15.69 -0.94
N LEU A 128 -2.65 -16.50 0.11
CA LEU A 128 -1.48 -17.35 0.20
C LEU A 128 -1.42 -18.41 -0.90
N GLU A 129 -2.54 -19.08 -1.18
CA GLU A 129 -2.61 -20.06 -2.29
C GLU A 129 -2.39 -19.36 -3.65
N CYS A 130 -3.04 -18.24 -3.89
CA CYS A 130 -2.81 -17.44 -5.08
C CYS A 130 -1.32 -17.07 -5.27
N ALA A 131 -0.64 -16.66 -4.19
CA ALA A 131 0.77 -16.32 -4.25
C ALA A 131 1.69 -17.51 -4.61
N LYS A 132 1.29 -18.74 -4.33
CA LYS A 132 2.02 -19.95 -4.72
C LYS A 132 1.88 -20.27 -6.22
N GLU A 133 0.80 -19.82 -6.84
CA GLU A 133 0.48 -20.07 -8.24
C GLU A 133 1.03 -19.00 -9.19
N LEU A 134 1.59 -17.91 -8.66
CA LEU A 134 2.19 -16.85 -9.47
C LEU A 134 3.42 -17.37 -10.24
N THR A 135 3.61 -16.82 -11.43
CA THR A 135 4.76 -17.10 -12.31
C THR A 135 5.50 -15.82 -12.64
N SER A 136 6.62 -15.92 -13.35
CA SER A 136 7.37 -14.76 -13.88
C SER A 136 6.54 -13.85 -14.79
N ASP A 137 5.48 -14.39 -15.40
CA ASP A 137 4.59 -13.66 -16.31
C ASP A 137 3.41 -12.98 -15.59
N SER A 138 3.37 -13.11 -14.26
CA SER A 138 2.39 -12.47 -13.40
C SER A 138 2.90 -11.14 -12.87
N VAL A 139 1.96 -10.25 -12.51
CA VAL A 139 2.21 -9.03 -11.73
C VAL A 139 1.50 -9.14 -10.39
N ALA A 140 2.21 -8.92 -9.31
CA ALA A 140 1.66 -8.84 -7.95
C ALA A 140 1.56 -7.38 -7.53
N ILE A 141 0.36 -6.90 -7.24
CA ILE A 141 0.10 -5.55 -6.71
C ILE A 141 -0.20 -5.67 -5.22
N ILE A 142 0.62 -5.03 -4.41
CA ILE A 142 0.47 -5.04 -2.95
C ILE A 142 -0.11 -3.72 -2.49
N LEU A 143 -1.35 -3.76 -2.00
CA LEU A 143 -2.03 -2.60 -1.41
C LEU A 143 -1.90 -2.65 0.10
N THR A 144 -1.19 -1.70 0.66
CA THR A 144 -0.96 -1.66 2.11
C THR A 144 -1.11 -0.25 2.66
N VAL A 145 -1.76 -0.14 3.81
CA VAL A 145 -1.78 1.08 4.62
C VAL A 145 -0.79 0.88 5.75
N ASN A 146 0.15 1.82 5.90
CA ASN A 146 1.17 1.81 6.94
C ASN A 146 2.03 0.53 6.98
N GLY A 147 2.18 -0.17 5.86
CA GLY A 147 2.98 -1.39 5.79
C GLY A 147 2.40 -2.61 6.52
N TYR A 148 1.15 -2.59 6.97
CA TYR A 148 0.55 -3.71 7.73
C TYR A 148 0.62 -5.05 7.00
N PHE A 149 0.52 -5.06 5.68
CA PHE A 149 0.61 -6.30 4.91
C PHE A 149 1.98 -6.96 5.04
N THR A 150 3.05 -6.19 5.19
CA THR A 150 4.42 -6.73 5.32
C THR A 150 4.59 -7.56 6.59
N GLY A 151 3.87 -7.25 7.66
CA GLY A 151 3.85 -8.01 8.91
C GLY A 151 2.92 -9.21 8.86
N SER A 152 1.63 -8.98 8.61
CA SER A 152 0.61 -10.03 8.61
C SER A 152 0.69 -10.97 7.39
N GLY A 153 1.10 -10.45 6.24
CA GLY A 153 1.24 -11.18 4.98
C GLY A 153 2.65 -11.71 4.70
N PHE A 154 3.52 -11.83 5.70
CA PHE A 154 4.93 -12.18 5.50
C PHE A 154 5.15 -13.49 4.70
N LYS A 155 4.38 -14.53 4.99
CA LYS A 155 4.45 -15.79 4.22
C LYS A 155 4.03 -15.59 2.78
N THR A 156 2.96 -14.86 2.53
CA THR A 156 2.47 -14.52 1.19
C THR A 156 3.53 -13.77 0.41
N LEU A 157 4.18 -12.75 1.01
CA LEU A 157 5.29 -12.03 0.40
C LEU A 157 6.49 -12.91 0.03
N GLN A 158 6.80 -13.91 0.85
CA GLN A 158 7.86 -14.86 0.53
C GLN A 158 7.55 -15.67 -0.74
N TYR A 159 6.30 -16.12 -0.92
CA TYR A 159 5.88 -16.83 -2.14
C TYR A 159 5.86 -15.90 -3.35
N ILE A 160 5.35 -14.68 -3.20
CA ILE A 160 5.39 -13.66 -4.26
C ILE A 160 6.83 -13.45 -4.75
N LYS A 161 7.78 -13.22 -3.83
CA LYS A 161 9.19 -13.05 -4.18
C LYS A 161 9.80 -14.30 -4.83
N LYS A 162 9.42 -15.49 -4.38
CA LYS A 162 9.94 -16.76 -4.89
C LYS A 162 9.41 -17.08 -6.29
N SER A 163 8.23 -16.61 -6.64
CA SER A 163 7.62 -16.85 -7.96
C SER A 163 8.36 -16.18 -9.10
N GLY A 164 9.17 -15.13 -8.81
CA GLY A 164 9.84 -14.32 -9.84
C GLY A 164 8.92 -13.34 -10.56
N CYS A 165 7.67 -13.20 -10.12
CA CYS A 165 6.73 -12.22 -10.69
C CYS A 165 7.22 -10.78 -10.46
N LYS A 166 6.72 -9.84 -11.26
CA LYS A 166 6.92 -8.40 -11.02
C LYS A 166 6.06 -7.95 -9.83
N VAL A 167 6.60 -7.01 -9.02
CA VAL A 167 5.91 -6.48 -7.84
C VAL A 167 5.94 -4.97 -7.87
#